data_2af1cb96bbceedbe365047c20d85fa48
#
_entry.id   2af1cb96bbceedbe365047c20d85fa48
#
_cell.length_a   1.000
_cell.length_b   1.000
_cell.length_c   1.000
_cell.angle_alpha   90.00
_cell.angle_beta   90.00
_cell.angle_gamma   90.00
#
_symmetry.space_group_name_H-M   'P 1'
#
loop_
_entity.id
_entity.type
_entity.pdbx_description
1 polymer ?
#
loop_
_entity_poly.entity_id
_entity_poly.type
_entity_poly.pdbx_seq_one_letter_code
_entity_poly.pdbx_strand_id
1 'polypeptide(L)'
;TVTMQNRKNACENPNAHLPRQDTIQEINASPFIASPYRRLHCSPLSDGAAALILSRHKNTPRSRANAPQIIGMGAATDHMHLGARSDPGLFKAKTQAMQSACTEAGIKPTDVRLAEVYDAYAGAQLQALTALGLTNSPASDLMNGNFRPGGDRPINLSGGLMGQGAP
;
A
#
# COMPACT_ATOMS: atom_id res chain seq x y z
N THR A 1 7.97 12.44 2.45
CA THR A 1 7.98 11.46 3.58
C THR A 1 7.48 10.07 3.17
N VAL A 2 6.32 9.91 2.47
CA VAL A 2 5.87 8.60 1.95
C VAL A 2 6.97 7.96 1.11
N THR A 3 7.44 8.65 0.07
CA THR A 3 8.52 8.17 -0.81
C THR A 3 9.76 7.73 -0.02
N MET A 4 10.20 8.57 0.92
CA MET A 4 11.38 8.26 1.74
C MET A 4 11.20 6.97 2.54
N GLN A 5 10.02 6.81 3.17
CA GLN A 5 9.75 5.62 3.98
C GLN A 5 9.71 4.37 3.11
N ASN A 6 8.94 4.40 2.02
CA ASN A 6 8.76 3.23 1.18
C ASN A 6 10.08 2.82 0.50
N ARG A 7 10.86 3.76 0.00
CA ARG A 7 12.18 3.45 -0.57
C ARG A 7 13.19 2.97 0.47
N LYS A 8 13.13 3.50 1.68
CA LYS A 8 13.93 2.95 2.78
C LYS A 8 13.53 1.50 3.09
N ASN A 9 12.22 1.20 3.13
CA ASN A 9 11.74 -0.17 3.31
C ASN A 9 12.22 -1.07 2.16
N ALA A 10 12.23 -0.56 0.93
CA ALA A 10 12.73 -1.29 -0.25
C ALA A 10 14.21 -1.71 -0.14
N CYS A 11 15.02 -1.02 0.66
CA CYS A 11 16.41 -1.41 0.88
C CYS A 11 16.55 -2.78 1.58
N GLU A 12 15.50 -3.20 2.31
CA GLU A 12 15.45 -4.50 2.97
C GLU A 12 14.82 -5.59 2.06
N ASN A 13 14.34 -5.22 0.89
CA ASN A 13 13.73 -6.12 -0.08
C ASN A 13 14.72 -6.43 -1.22
N PRO A 14 15.28 -7.66 -1.32
CA PRO A 14 16.25 -8.00 -2.35
C PRO A 14 15.67 -7.98 -3.78
N ASN A 15 14.35 -7.98 -3.92
CA ASN A 15 13.66 -7.95 -5.22
C ASN A 15 13.20 -6.55 -5.61
N ALA A 16 13.48 -5.52 -4.81
CA ALA A 16 13.08 -4.16 -5.12
C ALA A 16 13.88 -3.59 -6.31
N HIS A 17 13.19 -2.91 -7.23
CA HIS A 17 13.82 -2.26 -8.38
C HIS A 17 14.64 -1.03 -7.98
N LEU A 18 14.16 -0.25 -6.99
CA LEU A 18 14.81 0.96 -6.51
C LEU A 18 15.11 0.90 -4.99
N PRO A 19 16.03 0.05 -4.54
CA PRO A 19 16.41 -0.04 -3.15
C PRO A 19 17.39 1.10 -2.79
N ARG A 20 16.89 2.34 -2.72
CA ARG A 20 17.70 3.51 -2.41
C ARG A 20 17.00 4.42 -1.42
N GLN A 21 17.78 5.08 -0.59
CA GLN A 21 17.28 6.12 0.31
C GLN A 21 17.38 7.49 -0.38
N ASP A 22 16.25 8.17 -0.53
CA ASP A 22 16.21 9.54 -1.01
C ASP A 22 16.04 10.51 0.16
N THR A 23 16.72 11.64 0.10
CA THR A 23 16.53 12.75 1.03
C THR A 23 15.34 13.62 0.63
N ILE A 24 14.80 14.38 1.58
CA ILE A 24 13.76 15.38 1.27
C ILE A 24 14.24 16.39 0.24
N GLN A 25 15.51 16.78 0.31
CA GLN A 25 16.12 17.73 -0.62
C GLN A 25 16.13 17.17 -2.05
N GLU A 26 16.55 15.92 -2.25
CA GLU A 26 16.55 15.27 -3.56
C GLU A 26 15.14 15.14 -4.13
N ILE A 27 14.16 14.73 -3.28
CA ILE A 27 12.76 14.62 -3.68
C ILE A 27 12.23 15.99 -4.14
N ASN A 28 12.49 17.03 -3.36
CA ASN A 28 12.04 18.39 -3.65
C ASN A 28 12.78 19.06 -4.82
N ALA A 29 13.99 18.62 -5.14
CA ALA A 29 14.75 19.07 -6.30
C ALA A 29 14.38 18.33 -7.58
N SER A 30 13.67 17.20 -7.50
CA SER A 30 13.31 16.43 -8.68
C SER A 30 12.32 17.18 -9.58
N PRO A 31 12.36 16.98 -10.91
CA PRO A 31 11.49 17.68 -11.86
C PRO A 31 10.01 17.49 -11.54
N PHE A 32 9.20 18.51 -11.81
CA PHE A 32 7.75 18.39 -11.78
C PHE A 32 7.25 17.46 -12.88
N ILE A 33 6.26 16.62 -12.53
CA ILE A 33 5.45 15.85 -13.48
C ILE A 33 4.11 16.55 -13.69
N ALA A 34 3.41 16.83 -12.62
CA ALA A 34 2.20 17.63 -12.57
C ALA A 34 2.08 18.22 -11.16
N SER A 35 1.99 19.54 -11.04
CA SER A 35 1.93 20.19 -9.71
C SER A 35 0.78 19.61 -8.85
N PRO A 36 1.05 19.26 -7.59
CA PRO A 36 2.28 19.43 -6.82
C PRO A 36 3.28 18.26 -6.94
N TYR A 37 3.02 17.26 -7.79
CA TYR A 37 3.81 16.03 -7.88
C TYR A 37 5.10 16.24 -8.67
N ARG A 38 6.17 15.70 -8.10
CA ARG A 38 7.49 15.63 -8.72
C ARG A 38 7.83 14.20 -9.08
N ARG A 39 8.84 13.99 -9.92
CA ARG A 39 9.25 12.66 -10.41
C ARG A 39 9.47 11.66 -9.26
N LEU A 40 10.10 12.07 -8.18
CA LEU A 40 10.35 11.17 -7.06
C LEU A 40 9.13 10.94 -6.15
N HIS A 41 7.99 11.58 -6.40
CA HIS A 41 6.71 11.25 -5.79
C HIS A 41 5.95 10.15 -6.56
N CYS A 42 6.49 9.68 -7.66
CA CYS A 42 5.89 8.67 -8.53
C CYS A 42 6.69 7.36 -8.47
N SER A 43 6.02 6.24 -8.62
CA SER A 43 6.69 4.94 -8.80
C SER A 43 7.44 4.89 -10.14
N PRO A 44 8.53 4.13 -10.24
CA PRO A 44 9.12 3.81 -11.52
C PRO A 44 8.24 2.83 -12.29
N LEU A 45 8.30 2.87 -13.63
CA LEU A 45 7.77 1.81 -14.46
C LEU A 45 8.74 0.63 -14.42
N SER A 46 8.24 -0.58 -14.31
CA SER A 46 9.05 -1.79 -14.18
C SER A 46 8.32 -2.98 -14.79
N ASP A 47 9.10 -3.92 -15.30
CA ASP A 47 8.58 -5.23 -15.65
C ASP A 47 8.71 -6.15 -14.43
N GLY A 48 7.75 -7.05 -14.26
CA GLY A 48 7.78 -7.95 -13.12
C GLY A 48 6.79 -9.10 -13.25
N ALA A 49 7.03 -10.15 -12.49
CA ALA A 49 6.14 -11.29 -12.37
C ALA A 49 6.16 -11.85 -10.96
N ALA A 50 5.03 -12.32 -10.50
CA ALA A 50 4.91 -13.03 -9.23
C ALA A 50 4.04 -14.28 -9.41
N ALA A 51 4.37 -15.33 -8.68
CA ALA A 51 3.59 -16.56 -8.65
C ALA A 51 3.26 -16.95 -7.22
N LEU A 52 2.00 -17.31 -6.99
CA LEU A 52 1.50 -17.71 -5.68
C LEU A 52 0.78 -19.06 -5.81
N ILE A 53 1.09 -19.97 -4.90
CA ILE A 53 0.40 -21.27 -4.81
C ILE A 53 -0.56 -21.21 -3.64
N LEU A 54 -1.86 -21.40 -3.92
CA LEU A 54 -2.92 -21.49 -2.94
C LEU A 54 -3.35 -22.95 -2.76
N SER A 55 -3.57 -23.37 -1.53
CA SER A 55 -4.11 -24.69 -1.23
C SER A 55 -5.20 -24.61 -0.16
N ARG A 56 -6.11 -25.60 -0.12
CA ARG A 56 -7.07 -25.71 0.99
C ARG A 56 -6.33 -26.05 2.27
N HIS A 57 -6.71 -25.41 3.38
CA HIS A 57 -6.06 -25.59 4.67
C HIS A 57 -5.90 -27.08 5.08
N LYS A 58 -6.95 -27.90 4.91
CA LYS A 58 -6.90 -29.33 5.21
C LYS A 58 -5.91 -30.15 4.37
N ASN A 59 -5.46 -29.62 3.25
CA ASN A 59 -4.48 -30.24 2.36
C ASN A 59 -3.06 -29.67 2.58
N THR A 60 -2.91 -28.77 3.54
CA THR A 60 -1.61 -28.17 3.84
C THR A 60 -0.77 -29.17 4.64
N PRO A 61 0.45 -29.52 4.19
CA PRO A 61 1.36 -30.37 4.93
C PRO A 61 1.63 -29.83 6.34
N ARG A 62 1.84 -30.72 7.32
CA ARG A 62 2.18 -30.31 8.70
C ARG A 62 3.40 -29.39 8.78
N SER A 63 4.35 -29.53 7.87
CA SER A 63 5.51 -28.64 7.74
C SER A 63 5.15 -27.20 7.42
N ARG A 64 3.90 -26.92 6.99
CA ARG A 64 3.38 -25.59 6.68
C ARG A 64 2.16 -25.21 7.55
N ALA A 65 2.03 -25.83 8.71
CA ALA A 65 0.92 -25.55 9.64
C ALA A 65 0.82 -24.07 10.03
N ASN A 66 1.94 -23.32 9.97
CA ASN A 66 2.01 -21.89 10.25
C ASN A 66 1.97 -21.02 8.98
N ALA A 67 1.59 -21.57 7.82
CA ALA A 67 1.45 -20.76 6.61
C ALA A 67 0.34 -19.70 6.79
N PRO A 68 0.51 -18.49 6.23
CA PRO A 68 -0.52 -17.47 6.24
C PRO A 68 -1.82 -18.00 5.62
N GLN A 69 -2.96 -17.61 6.20
CA GLN A 69 -4.28 -17.98 5.70
C GLN A 69 -5.01 -16.77 5.14
N ILE A 70 -5.70 -16.95 4.01
CA ILE A 70 -6.65 -15.97 3.51
C ILE A 70 -7.93 -16.16 4.30
N ILE A 71 -8.29 -15.19 5.12
CA ILE A 71 -9.48 -15.20 5.99
C ILE A 71 -10.62 -14.33 5.48
N GLY A 72 -10.37 -13.48 4.51
CA GLY A 72 -11.39 -12.66 3.87
C GLY A 72 -10.90 -12.04 2.58
N MET A 73 -11.81 -11.86 1.64
CA MET A 73 -11.56 -11.25 0.33
C MET A 73 -12.65 -10.24 0.02
N GLY A 74 -12.29 -9.20 -0.73
CA GLY A 74 -13.25 -8.21 -1.20
C GLY A 74 -12.83 -7.58 -2.51
N ALA A 75 -13.80 -7.38 -3.38
CA ALA A 75 -13.61 -6.68 -4.64
C ALA A 75 -14.76 -5.69 -4.85
N ALA A 76 -14.46 -4.56 -5.46
CA ALA A 76 -15.45 -3.57 -5.83
C ALA A 76 -14.96 -2.74 -7.01
N THR A 77 -15.90 -2.17 -7.76
CA THR A 77 -15.61 -1.32 -8.91
C THR A 77 -16.25 0.04 -8.70
N ASP A 78 -15.56 1.09 -9.09
CA ASP A 78 -16.08 2.47 -9.11
C ASP A 78 -16.24 2.95 -10.57
N HIS A 79 -16.86 4.11 -10.74
CA HIS A 79 -16.96 4.74 -12.06
C HIS A 79 -15.58 4.97 -12.67
N MET A 80 -15.41 4.57 -13.92
CA MET A 80 -14.16 4.81 -14.66
C MET A 80 -13.91 6.31 -14.88
N HIS A 81 -14.96 7.06 -15.20
CA HIS A 81 -14.86 8.50 -15.44
C HIS A 81 -14.90 9.25 -14.12
N LEU A 82 -13.83 10.02 -13.82
CA LEU A 82 -13.70 10.77 -12.56
C LEU A 82 -14.85 11.75 -12.32
N GLY A 83 -15.35 12.40 -13.36
CA GLY A 83 -16.49 13.32 -13.27
C GLY A 83 -17.82 12.67 -12.90
N ALA A 84 -17.94 11.34 -12.99
CA ALA A 84 -19.11 10.60 -12.54
C ALA A 84 -19.04 10.22 -11.04
N ARG A 85 -17.91 10.44 -10.39
CA ARG A 85 -17.75 10.17 -8.96
C ARG A 85 -18.24 11.35 -8.16
N SER A 86 -19.02 11.08 -7.10
CA SER A 86 -19.53 12.11 -6.19
C SER A 86 -18.40 12.86 -5.47
N ASP A 87 -17.28 12.19 -5.22
CA ASP A 87 -16.06 12.76 -4.68
C ASP A 87 -14.85 12.03 -5.29
N PRO A 88 -14.08 12.69 -6.17
CA PRO A 88 -12.89 12.10 -6.76
C PRO A 88 -11.79 11.74 -5.75
N GLY A 89 -11.79 12.36 -4.57
CA GLY A 89 -10.87 12.09 -3.48
C GLY A 89 -11.21 10.83 -2.68
N LEU A 90 -12.44 10.34 -2.78
CA LEU A 90 -12.90 9.14 -2.11
C LEU A 90 -12.78 7.93 -3.03
N PHE A 91 -12.02 6.94 -2.58
CA PHE A 91 -11.93 5.64 -3.26
C PHE A 91 -13.02 4.68 -2.74
N LYS A 92 -14.28 4.92 -3.13
CA LYS A 92 -15.43 4.12 -2.67
C LYS A 92 -15.24 2.62 -2.91
N ALA A 93 -14.68 2.24 -4.05
CA ALA A 93 -14.38 0.84 -4.32
C ALA A 93 -13.43 0.22 -3.29
N LYS A 94 -12.40 0.94 -2.86
CA LYS A 94 -11.50 0.47 -1.79
C LYS A 94 -12.23 0.28 -0.47
N THR A 95 -13.10 1.23 -0.12
CA THR A 95 -13.92 1.15 1.11
C THR A 95 -14.85 -0.07 1.07
N GLN A 96 -15.55 -0.29 -0.04
CA GLN A 96 -16.47 -1.43 -0.22
C GLN A 96 -15.71 -2.77 -0.21
N ALA A 97 -14.59 -2.87 -0.92
CA ALA A 97 -13.76 -4.07 -0.94
C ALA A 97 -13.25 -4.40 0.47
N MET A 98 -12.76 -3.40 1.22
CA MET A 98 -12.31 -3.60 2.59
C MET A 98 -13.45 -4.03 3.52
N GLN A 99 -14.62 -3.43 3.41
CA GLN A 99 -15.80 -3.82 4.19
C GLN A 99 -16.18 -5.27 3.93
N SER A 100 -16.20 -5.70 2.66
CA SER A 100 -16.50 -7.10 2.29
C SER A 100 -15.49 -8.05 2.88
N ALA A 101 -14.19 -7.78 2.71
CA ALA A 101 -13.12 -8.63 3.24
C ALA A 101 -13.17 -8.72 4.78
N CYS A 102 -13.36 -7.59 5.46
CA CYS A 102 -13.45 -7.56 6.91
C CYS A 102 -14.69 -8.27 7.44
N THR A 103 -15.82 -8.16 6.75
CA THR A 103 -17.07 -8.87 7.10
C THR A 103 -16.86 -10.38 7.01
N GLU A 104 -16.26 -10.87 5.91
CA GLU A 104 -15.94 -12.29 5.73
C GLU A 104 -14.95 -12.77 6.79
N ALA A 105 -13.92 -11.99 7.10
CA ALA A 105 -12.91 -12.32 8.09
C ALA A 105 -13.39 -12.21 9.54
N GLY A 106 -14.52 -11.54 9.81
CA GLY A 106 -15.01 -11.28 11.17
C GLY A 106 -14.16 -10.29 11.96
N ILE A 107 -13.47 -9.36 11.29
CA ILE A 107 -12.60 -8.35 11.91
C ILE A 107 -13.03 -6.94 11.50
N LYS A 108 -12.46 -5.92 12.13
CA LYS A 108 -12.58 -4.51 11.75
C LYS A 108 -11.32 -4.02 11.02
N PRO A 109 -11.41 -2.98 10.18
CA PRO A 109 -10.21 -2.37 9.59
C PRO A 109 -9.16 -1.94 10.63
N THR A 110 -9.61 -1.54 11.82
CA THR A 110 -8.74 -1.15 12.93
C THR A 110 -7.91 -2.32 13.50
N ASP A 111 -8.33 -3.56 13.26
CA ASP A 111 -7.63 -4.76 13.75
C ASP A 111 -6.46 -5.16 12.82
N VAL A 112 -6.42 -4.59 11.61
CA VAL A 112 -5.33 -4.80 10.65
C VAL A 112 -4.04 -4.19 11.20
N ARG A 113 -3.01 -5.01 11.37
CA ARG A 113 -1.74 -4.64 12.00
C ARG A 113 -0.64 -4.30 11.01
N LEU A 114 -0.77 -4.71 9.76
CA LEU A 114 0.18 -4.46 8.68
C LEU A 114 -0.59 -4.38 7.37
N ALA A 115 -0.19 -3.48 6.47
CA ALA A 115 -0.80 -3.40 5.15
C ALA A 115 0.23 -3.06 4.06
N GLU A 116 0.05 -3.72 2.92
CA GLU A 116 0.66 -3.34 1.65
C GLU A 116 -0.42 -2.67 0.81
N VAL A 117 -0.25 -1.40 0.49
CA VAL A 117 -1.26 -0.59 -0.21
C VAL A 117 -0.68 0.04 -1.47
N TYR A 118 -1.56 0.31 -2.42
CA TYR A 118 -1.21 0.94 -3.68
C TYR A 118 -0.65 2.36 -3.46
N ASP A 119 0.55 2.62 -3.95
CA ASP A 119 1.30 3.86 -3.78
C ASP A 119 2.02 4.31 -5.06
N ALA A 120 1.39 4.12 -6.24
CA ALA A 120 1.97 4.62 -7.49
C ALA A 120 2.32 6.13 -7.43
N TYR A 121 1.62 6.86 -6.57
CA TYR A 121 1.89 8.24 -6.20
C TYR A 121 1.88 8.39 -4.68
N ALA A 122 2.75 9.22 -4.14
CA ALA A 122 2.86 9.40 -2.69
C ALA A 122 1.52 9.74 -1.99
N GLY A 123 0.68 10.58 -2.62
CA GLY A 123 -0.65 10.90 -2.09
C GLY A 123 -1.64 9.74 -2.17
N ALA A 124 -1.49 8.85 -3.15
CA ALA A 124 -2.39 7.70 -3.32
C ALA A 124 -2.32 6.75 -2.11
N GLN A 125 -1.14 6.59 -1.49
CA GLN A 125 -1.01 5.83 -0.26
C GLN A 125 -1.86 6.43 0.86
N LEU A 126 -1.75 7.74 1.10
CA LEU A 126 -2.49 8.41 2.18
C LEU A 126 -4.00 8.31 1.97
N GLN A 127 -4.47 8.52 0.74
CA GLN A 127 -5.87 8.34 0.37
C GLN A 127 -6.33 6.88 0.55
N ALA A 128 -5.50 5.91 0.17
CA ALA A 128 -5.81 4.50 0.34
C ALA A 128 -5.99 4.13 1.82
N LEU A 129 -5.10 4.58 2.69
CA LEU A 129 -5.18 4.32 4.13
C LEU A 129 -6.47 4.84 4.74
N THR A 130 -6.92 6.04 4.34
CA THR A 130 -8.21 6.60 4.78
C THR A 130 -9.37 5.82 4.21
N ALA A 131 -9.37 5.52 2.90
CA ALA A 131 -10.45 4.79 2.24
C ALA A 131 -10.63 3.36 2.77
N LEU A 132 -9.55 2.72 3.17
CA LEU A 132 -9.55 1.39 3.79
C LEU A 132 -9.93 1.44 5.29
N GLY A 133 -10.14 2.63 5.87
CA GLY A 133 -10.46 2.77 7.28
C GLY A 133 -9.32 2.38 8.24
N LEU A 134 -8.09 2.39 7.74
CA LEU A 134 -6.90 2.07 8.55
C LEU A 134 -6.50 3.23 9.45
N THR A 135 -6.80 4.46 9.05
CA THR A 135 -6.57 5.67 9.84
C THR A 135 -7.44 6.82 9.33
N ASN A 136 -7.76 7.75 10.24
CA ASN A 136 -8.43 9.01 9.92
C ASN A 136 -7.43 10.18 9.77
N SER A 137 -6.17 9.96 10.11
CA SER A 137 -5.13 11.01 10.13
C SER A 137 -3.82 10.52 9.52
N PRO A 138 -3.83 10.06 8.24
CA PRO A 138 -2.68 9.36 7.64
C PRO A 138 -1.41 10.22 7.58
N ALA A 139 -1.54 11.53 7.42
CA ALA A 139 -0.39 12.43 7.41
C ALA A 139 0.27 12.53 8.81
N SER A 140 -0.53 12.65 9.86
CA SER A 140 -0.06 12.69 11.24
C SER A 140 0.60 11.37 11.63
N ASP A 141 -0.04 10.23 11.32
CA ASP A 141 0.49 8.90 11.61
C ASP A 141 1.83 8.66 10.93
N LEU A 142 1.95 9.10 9.67
CA LEU A 142 3.21 9.04 8.94
C LEU A 142 4.31 9.85 9.62
N MET A 143 4.00 11.08 10.04
CA MET A 143 4.98 11.97 10.71
C MET A 143 5.38 11.44 12.09
N ASN A 144 4.45 10.84 12.82
CA ASN A 144 4.70 10.23 14.13
C ASN A 144 5.42 8.88 14.02
N GLY A 145 5.61 8.36 12.80
CA GLY A 145 6.34 7.11 12.58
C GLY A 145 5.51 5.84 12.79
N ASN A 146 4.20 5.94 12.90
CA ASN A 146 3.29 4.79 13.11
C ASN A 146 3.36 3.78 11.96
N PHE A 147 3.75 4.21 10.75
CA PHE A 147 3.82 3.37 9.54
C PHE A 147 5.21 2.77 9.29
N ARG A 148 6.20 3.05 10.14
CA ARG A 148 7.56 2.49 10.02
C ARG A 148 7.61 1.03 10.46
N PRO A 149 8.66 0.28 10.07
CA PRO A 149 8.98 -0.98 10.74
C PRO A 149 9.04 -0.78 12.27
N GLY A 150 8.28 -1.59 13.00
CA GLY A 150 8.16 -1.46 14.47
C GLY A 150 7.20 -0.38 14.98
N GLY A 151 6.55 0.37 14.10
CA GLY A 151 5.45 1.28 14.46
C GLY A 151 4.14 0.54 14.73
N ASP A 152 3.10 1.28 15.09
CA ASP A 152 1.80 0.70 15.45
C ASP A 152 1.13 -0.06 14.30
N ARG A 153 1.33 0.42 13.07
CA ARG A 153 0.80 -0.20 11.85
C ARG A 153 1.77 0.00 10.69
N PRO A 154 2.75 -0.88 10.54
CA PRO A 154 3.67 -0.81 9.42
C PRO A 154 2.95 -0.85 8.07
N ILE A 155 3.35 0.04 7.15
CA ILE A 155 2.78 0.16 5.81
C ILE A 155 3.88 0.01 4.77
N ASN A 156 3.59 -0.78 3.72
CA ASN A 156 4.49 -0.99 2.58
C ASN A 156 5.91 -1.39 3.02
N LEU A 157 6.00 -2.42 3.87
CA LEU A 157 7.29 -2.96 4.30
C LEU A 157 8.11 -3.53 3.15
N SER A 158 7.44 -3.98 2.09
CA SER A 158 8.09 -4.43 0.85
C SER A 158 8.76 -3.31 0.06
N GLY A 159 8.45 -2.05 0.37
CA GLY A 159 8.86 -0.85 -0.36
C GLY A 159 7.76 -0.23 -1.20
N GLY A 160 6.59 -0.88 -1.29
CA GLY A 160 5.49 -0.47 -2.16
C GLY A 160 5.91 -0.35 -3.62
N LEU A 161 5.05 0.20 -4.49
CA LEU A 161 5.39 0.47 -5.89
C LEU A 161 6.50 1.51 -6.02
N MET A 162 6.64 2.43 -5.05
CA MET A 162 7.72 3.42 -5.00
C MET A 162 9.10 2.79 -4.98
N GLY A 163 9.26 1.64 -4.36
CA GLY A 163 10.52 0.92 -4.26
C GLY A 163 10.62 -0.29 -5.17
N GLN A 164 9.54 -1.07 -5.31
CA GLN A 164 9.52 -2.27 -6.14
C GLN A 164 9.36 -1.97 -7.63
N GLY A 165 8.70 -0.86 -7.97
CA GLY A 165 8.27 -0.54 -9.32
C GLY A 165 6.81 -0.90 -9.57
N ALA A 166 6.24 -0.28 -10.59
CA ALA A 166 4.87 -0.54 -11.06
C ALA A 166 4.95 -1.13 -12.48
N PRO A 167 4.39 -2.33 -12.70
CA PRO A 167 4.31 -2.94 -14.03
C PRO A 167 3.29 -2.24 -14.93
#